data_b4d421ac1e0634c85847d86eb94caa05
#
_entry.id   b4d421ac1e0634c85847d86eb94caa05
#
_cell.length_a   1.000
_cell.length_b   1.000
_cell.length_c   1.000
_cell.angle_alpha   90.00
_cell.angle_beta   90.00
_cell.angle_gamma   90.00
#
_symmetry.space_group_name_H-M   'P 1'
#
loop_
_entity.id
_entity.type
_entity.pdbx_description
1 polymer ?
#
loop_
_entity_poly.entity_id
_entity_poly.type
_entity_poly.pdbx_seq_one_letter_code
_entity_poly.pdbx_strand_id
1 'polypeptide(L)'
;MIEFFKEAQMMYPQNSMVKLSYINLKKYLEQLKITKVKLNHSLEMIKDKLEDNPNSKKSKSQYKQLNQKIQSNKKKIQEAEKLINSEGNILDLAATLYIYNKDEVYYLSSGSNPNFYQFKGAYALQWNMIQFALYHQIPRYNFYGITGDFSENADDYGVQQFKKGFGAHIEEYIGDFIKPIHPVFYKIYQFLNT
;
A
#
# COMPACT_ATOMS: atom_id res chain seq x y z
N MET A 1 -16.45 -6.97 11.82
CA MET A 1 -15.09 -6.91 11.19
C MET A 1 -13.98 -7.39 12.13
N ILE A 2 -13.81 -6.83 13.34
CA ILE A 2 -12.76 -7.29 14.30
C ILE A 2 -12.93 -8.76 14.66
N GLU A 3 -14.14 -9.23 14.85
CA GLU A 3 -14.48 -10.62 15.16
C GLU A 3 -14.05 -11.58 14.04
N PHE A 4 -14.34 -11.23 12.79
CA PHE A 4 -13.89 -11.97 11.60
C PHE A 4 -12.36 -12.15 11.57
N PHE A 5 -11.58 -11.11 11.88
CA PHE A 5 -10.12 -11.22 11.95
C PHE A 5 -9.65 -12.14 13.07
N LYS A 6 -10.32 -12.11 14.24
CA LYS A 6 -10.01 -12.99 15.36
C LYS A 6 -10.33 -14.44 15.01
N GLU A 7 -11.50 -14.69 14.43
CA GLU A 7 -11.92 -16.04 14.02
C GLU A 7 -10.97 -16.62 12.95
N ALA A 8 -10.63 -15.85 11.92
CA ALA A 8 -9.69 -16.28 10.90
C ALA A 8 -8.31 -16.62 11.49
N GLN A 9 -7.84 -15.83 12.46
CA GLN A 9 -6.58 -16.06 13.15
C GLN A 9 -6.64 -17.28 14.09
N MET A 10 -7.79 -17.53 14.73
CA MET A 10 -8.01 -18.74 15.54
C MET A 10 -8.09 -20.02 14.69
N MET A 11 -8.71 -19.93 13.50
CA MET A 11 -8.80 -21.06 12.58
C MET A 11 -7.45 -21.45 11.98
N TYR A 12 -6.58 -20.48 11.74
CA TYR A 12 -5.27 -20.68 11.09
C TYR A 12 -4.13 -20.07 11.92
N PRO A 13 -3.91 -20.49 13.17
CA PRO A 13 -3.00 -19.81 14.10
C PRO A 13 -1.53 -19.80 13.65
N GLN A 14 -1.12 -20.81 12.86
CA GLN A 14 0.24 -20.91 12.34
C GLN A 14 0.39 -20.37 10.91
N ASN A 15 -0.72 -20.19 10.20
CA ASN A 15 -0.78 -19.86 8.79
C ASN A 15 -1.53 -18.56 8.50
N SER A 16 -1.80 -17.77 9.53
CA SER A 16 -2.39 -16.43 9.39
C SER A 16 -1.51 -15.36 10.04
N MET A 17 -1.59 -14.15 9.50
CA MET A 17 -0.81 -13.03 9.99
C MET A 17 -1.59 -11.73 9.83
N VAL A 18 -1.79 -11.01 10.93
CA VAL A 18 -2.27 -9.64 10.89
C VAL A 18 -1.05 -8.71 10.94
N LYS A 19 -0.94 -7.82 9.95
CA LYS A 19 0.12 -6.81 9.90
C LYS A 19 -0.47 -5.42 9.96
N LEU A 20 0.20 -4.56 10.72
CA LEU A 20 -0.11 -3.14 10.83
C LEU A 20 1.07 -2.34 10.26
N SER A 21 0.79 -1.38 9.38
CA SER A 21 1.75 -0.37 8.98
C SER A 21 1.50 0.91 9.77
N TYR A 22 2.57 1.51 10.25
CA TYR A 22 2.54 2.78 10.98
C TYR A 22 3.71 3.67 10.56
N ILE A 23 3.60 4.97 10.83
CA ILE A 23 4.71 5.90 10.68
C ILE A 23 5.05 6.54 12.03
N ASN A 24 6.36 6.58 12.34
CA ASN A 24 6.88 7.39 13.43
C ASN A 24 7.18 8.80 12.91
N LEU A 25 6.32 9.75 13.22
CA LEU A 25 6.38 11.11 12.70
C LEU A 25 7.63 11.87 13.15
N LYS A 26 8.17 11.61 14.37
CA LYS A 26 9.42 12.22 14.83
C LYS A 26 10.60 11.77 13.95
N LYS A 27 10.72 10.46 13.71
CA LYS A 27 11.75 9.92 12.82
C LYS A 27 11.58 10.42 11.39
N TYR A 28 10.34 10.49 10.91
CA TYR A 28 10.05 11.02 9.59
C TYR A 28 10.46 12.51 9.47
N LEU A 29 10.11 13.33 10.44
CA LEU A 29 10.49 14.75 10.50
C LEU A 29 12.01 14.92 10.52
N GLU A 30 12.73 14.09 11.28
CA GLU A 30 14.19 14.09 11.32
C GLU A 30 14.79 13.79 9.93
N GLN A 31 14.28 12.78 9.24
CA GLN A 31 14.73 12.46 7.87
C GLN A 31 14.43 13.58 6.88
N LEU A 32 13.31 14.26 7.02
CA LEU A 32 12.98 15.44 6.19
C LEU A 32 13.95 16.59 6.46
N LYS A 33 14.36 16.83 7.72
CA LYS A 33 15.35 17.86 8.08
C LYS A 33 16.74 17.51 7.52
N ILE A 34 17.17 16.25 7.61
CA ILE A 34 18.42 15.78 6.98
C ILE A 34 18.36 15.97 5.46
N THR A 35 17.24 15.62 4.84
CA THR A 35 17.02 15.81 3.40
C THR A 35 17.09 17.29 3.01
N LYS A 36 16.53 18.20 3.83
CA LYS A 36 16.62 19.65 3.62
C LYS A 36 18.07 20.12 3.55
N VAL A 37 18.92 19.67 4.47
CA VAL A 37 20.36 20.04 4.49
C VAL A 37 21.04 19.56 3.19
N LYS A 38 20.83 18.30 2.79
CA LYS A 38 21.39 17.76 1.55
C LYS A 38 20.95 18.52 0.30
N LEU A 39 19.66 18.86 0.22
CA LEU A 39 19.11 19.62 -0.92
C LEU A 39 19.70 21.03 -1.00
N ASN A 40 19.85 21.71 0.14
CA ASN A 40 20.44 23.05 0.18
C ASN A 40 21.91 23.01 -0.23
N HIS A 41 22.69 22.04 0.25
CA HIS A 41 24.07 21.87 -0.19
C HIS A 41 24.18 21.63 -1.69
N SER A 42 23.30 20.76 -2.24
CA SER A 42 23.25 20.52 -3.70
C SER A 42 22.87 21.79 -4.48
N LEU A 43 22.02 22.65 -3.91
CA LEU A 43 21.62 23.90 -4.52
C LEU A 43 22.80 24.89 -4.60
N GLU A 44 23.59 25.02 -3.52
CA GLU A 44 24.79 25.86 -3.53
C GLU A 44 25.79 25.40 -4.58
N MET A 45 26.08 24.10 -4.67
CA MET A 45 26.95 23.55 -5.72
C MET A 45 26.49 23.85 -7.16
N ILE A 46 25.15 23.95 -7.36
CA ILE A 46 24.61 24.29 -8.69
C ILE A 46 24.67 25.82 -8.93
N LYS A 47 24.54 26.63 -7.87
CA LYS A 47 24.75 28.08 -7.99
C LYS A 47 26.17 28.41 -8.41
N ASP A 48 27.18 27.80 -7.75
CA ASP A 48 28.59 28.00 -8.10
C ASP A 48 28.82 27.64 -9.60
N LYS A 49 28.27 26.52 -10.07
CA LYS A 49 28.34 26.14 -11.49
C LYS A 49 27.64 27.11 -12.44
N LEU A 50 26.61 27.82 -11.96
CA LEU A 50 25.90 28.83 -12.75
C LEU A 50 26.65 30.16 -12.74
N GLU A 51 27.41 30.47 -11.69
CA GLU A 51 28.31 31.62 -11.65
C GLU A 51 29.46 31.40 -12.67
N ASP A 52 30.06 30.20 -12.70
CA ASP A 52 31.11 29.88 -13.70
C ASP A 52 30.57 29.83 -15.14
N ASN A 53 29.36 29.34 -15.35
CA ASN A 53 28.72 29.24 -16.67
C ASN A 53 27.23 29.62 -16.63
N PRO A 54 26.91 30.92 -16.69
CA PRO A 54 25.53 31.44 -16.59
C PRO A 54 24.57 30.94 -17.69
N ASN A 55 25.11 30.48 -18.83
CA ASN A 55 24.31 30.05 -19.97
C ASN A 55 24.05 28.54 -20.02
N SER A 56 24.54 27.78 -19.06
CA SER A 56 24.36 26.34 -18.97
C SER A 56 22.88 25.97 -18.82
N LYS A 57 22.24 25.52 -19.89
CA LYS A 57 20.83 25.02 -19.87
C LYS A 57 20.66 23.88 -18.89
N LYS A 58 21.64 22.98 -18.75
CA LYS A 58 21.63 21.85 -17.81
C LYS A 58 21.59 22.34 -16.36
N SER A 59 22.49 23.27 -15.99
CA SER A 59 22.55 23.80 -14.63
C SER A 59 21.28 24.60 -14.27
N LYS A 60 20.72 25.37 -15.21
CA LYS A 60 19.42 26.07 -15.03
C LYS A 60 18.27 25.08 -14.77
N SER A 61 18.20 23.98 -15.52
CA SER A 61 17.19 22.94 -15.32
C SER A 61 17.35 22.27 -13.95
N GLN A 62 18.57 21.90 -13.57
CA GLN A 62 18.86 21.30 -12.26
C GLN A 62 18.52 22.26 -11.11
N TYR A 63 18.85 23.53 -11.22
CA TYR A 63 18.51 24.57 -10.26
C TYR A 63 16.99 24.65 -10.03
N LYS A 64 16.21 24.69 -11.13
CA LYS A 64 14.75 24.71 -11.07
C LYS A 64 14.20 23.47 -10.37
N GLN A 65 14.68 22.26 -10.72
CA GLN A 65 14.26 21.02 -10.10
C GLN A 65 14.61 20.93 -8.61
N LEU A 66 15.81 21.39 -8.21
CA LEU A 66 16.21 21.42 -6.80
C LEU A 66 15.33 22.37 -5.98
N ASN A 67 15.04 23.55 -6.50
CA ASN A 67 14.13 24.49 -5.84
C ASN A 67 12.73 23.88 -5.65
N GLN A 68 12.18 23.18 -6.64
CA GLN A 68 10.90 22.47 -6.51
C GLN A 68 10.96 21.38 -5.41
N LYS A 69 12.05 20.61 -5.36
CA LYS A 69 12.27 19.61 -4.30
C LYS A 69 12.37 20.24 -2.92
N ILE A 70 13.07 21.36 -2.78
CA ILE A 70 13.20 22.10 -1.52
C ILE A 70 11.83 22.61 -1.06
N GLN A 71 11.03 23.20 -1.94
CA GLN A 71 9.68 23.66 -1.59
C GLN A 71 8.76 22.51 -1.20
N SER A 72 8.81 21.39 -1.93
CA SER A 72 8.07 20.19 -1.56
C SER A 72 8.49 19.65 -0.19
N ASN A 73 9.80 19.59 0.08
CA ASN A 73 10.33 19.12 1.37
C ASN A 73 9.93 20.06 2.52
N LYS A 74 9.93 21.38 2.29
CA LYS A 74 9.46 22.37 3.27
C LYS A 74 7.99 22.15 3.64
N LYS A 75 7.12 21.91 2.66
CA LYS A 75 5.70 21.59 2.89
C LYS A 75 5.54 20.32 3.72
N LYS A 76 6.29 19.26 3.39
CA LYS A 76 6.26 18.00 4.16
C LYS A 76 6.71 18.16 5.61
N ILE A 77 7.73 19.02 5.87
CA ILE A 77 8.17 19.34 7.23
C ILE A 77 7.03 20.00 8.01
N GLN A 78 6.39 21.03 7.44
CA GLN A 78 5.28 21.74 8.09
C GLN A 78 4.08 20.80 8.35
N GLU A 79 3.77 19.91 7.41
CA GLU A 79 2.73 18.91 7.56
C GLU A 79 3.05 17.91 8.68
N ALA A 80 4.28 17.39 8.72
CA ALA A 80 4.72 16.47 9.76
C ALA A 80 4.67 17.12 11.15
N GLU A 81 5.08 18.40 11.28
CA GLU A 81 4.99 19.15 12.54
C GLU A 81 3.52 19.35 12.99
N LYS A 82 2.61 19.65 12.05
CA LYS A 82 1.17 19.74 12.36
C LYS A 82 0.62 18.40 12.83
N LEU A 83 0.93 17.31 12.10
CA LEU A 83 0.46 15.96 12.46
C LEU A 83 0.99 15.50 13.82
N ILE A 84 2.23 15.82 14.18
CA ILE A 84 2.76 15.52 15.52
C ILE A 84 1.92 16.20 16.61
N ASN A 85 1.49 17.42 16.38
CA ASN A 85 0.71 18.19 17.35
C ASN A 85 -0.75 17.73 17.44
N SER A 86 -1.37 17.28 16.33
CA SER A 86 -2.77 16.85 16.31
C SER A 86 -2.97 15.37 16.61
N GLU A 87 -2.09 14.50 16.10
CA GLU A 87 -2.29 13.05 16.13
C GLU A 87 -1.24 12.32 17.01
N GLY A 88 -0.21 13.03 17.46
CA GLY A 88 0.87 12.45 18.24
C GLY A 88 2.02 11.91 17.38
N ASN A 89 2.83 11.00 17.97
CA ASN A 89 4.09 10.58 17.34
C ASN A 89 3.96 9.38 16.39
N ILE A 90 2.91 8.58 16.55
CA ILE A 90 2.70 7.34 15.80
C ILE A 90 1.35 7.44 15.11
N LEU A 91 1.32 7.23 13.80
CA LEU A 91 0.09 7.13 13.03
C LEU A 91 -0.05 5.73 12.46
N ASP A 92 -1.16 5.08 12.75
CA ASP A 92 -1.54 3.83 12.12
C ASP A 92 -2.09 4.13 10.71
N LEU A 93 -1.51 3.48 9.71
CA LEU A 93 -1.77 3.78 8.31
C LEU A 93 -2.70 2.77 7.64
N ALA A 94 -2.44 1.48 7.87
CA ALA A 94 -3.21 0.39 7.30
C ALA A 94 -3.00 -0.90 8.09
N ALA A 95 -4.00 -1.76 8.09
CA ALA A 95 -3.93 -3.11 8.63
C ALA A 95 -4.38 -4.12 7.58
N THR A 96 -3.80 -5.32 7.61
CA THR A 96 -4.10 -6.39 6.65
C THR A 96 -4.03 -7.75 7.31
N LEU A 97 -5.01 -8.60 6.98
CA LEU A 97 -4.99 -10.02 7.30
C LEU A 97 -4.49 -10.81 6.08
N TYR A 98 -3.47 -11.61 6.31
CA TYR A 98 -2.94 -12.59 5.36
C TYR A 98 -3.17 -14.00 5.88
N ILE A 99 -3.47 -14.91 4.96
CA ILE A 99 -3.42 -16.36 5.19
C ILE A 99 -2.39 -16.91 4.20
N TYR A 100 -1.61 -17.90 4.61
CA TYR A 100 -0.58 -18.45 3.74
C TYR A 100 -0.36 -19.94 4.02
N ASN A 101 0.13 -20.62 3.02
CA ASN A 101 0.61 -22.00 3.11
C ASN A 101 1.94 -22.12 2.33
N LYS A 102 2.41 -23.32 2.08
CA LYS A 102 3.64 -23.56 1.30
C LYS A 102 3.53 -23.16 -0.18
N ASP A 103 2.33 -23.04 -0.71
CA ASP A 103 2.06 -22.84 -2.14
C ASP A 103 1.64 -21.41 -2.46
N GLU A 104 1.00 -20.71 -1.51
CA GLU A 104 0.40 -19.41 -1.79
C GLU A 104 0.25 -18.54 -0.54
N VAL A 105 0.42 -17.21 -0.72
CA VAL A 105 0.02 -16.17 0.23
C VAL A 105 -1.26 -15.52 -0.26
N TYR A 106 -2.28 -15.44 0.58
CA TYR A 106 -3.54 -14.78 0.32
C TYR A 106 -3.61 -13.43 1.05
N TYR A 107 -3.81 -12.37 0.29
CA TYR A 107 -4.19 -11.05 0.80
C TYR A 107 -5.70 -11.04 1.02
N LEU A 108 -6.16 -11.45 2.20
CA LEU A 108 -7.57 -11.76 2.43
C LEU A 108 -8.42 -10.50 2.66
N SER A 109 -7.96 -9.59 3.52
CA SER A 109 -8.72 -8.38 3.86
C SER A 109 -7.80 -7.28 4.36
N SER A 110 -8.18 -6.03 4.13
CA SER A 110 -7.41 -4.87 4.60
C SER A 110 -8.29 -3.66 4.87
N GLY A 111 -7.75 -2.77 5.70
CA GLY A 111 -8.28 -1.43 5.91
C GLY A 111 -7.13 -0.41 5.90
N SER A 112 -7.38 0.75 5.32
CA SER A 112 -6.43 1.87 5.33
C SER A 112 -7.10 3.11 5.90
N ASN A 113 -6.32 3.91 6.64
CA ASN A 113 -6.80 5.19 7.13
C ASN A 113 -6.81 6.20 5.96
N PRO A 114 -7.98 6.68 5.52
CA PRO A 114 -8.09 7.56 4.36
C PRO A 114 -7.39 8.91 4.57
N ASN A 115 -7.28 9.38 5.81
CA ASN A 115 -6.63 10.65 6.13
C ASN A 115 -5.11 10.62 5.91
N PHE A 116 -4.52 9.42 5.79
CA PHE A 116 -3.06 9.22 5.73
C PHE A 116 -2.59 8.45 4.51
N TYR A 117 -3.38 8.42 3.43
CA TYR A 117 -3.03 7.74 2.17
C TYR A 117 -1.70 8.20 1.55
N GLN A 118 -1.29 9.43 1.80
CA GLN A 118 -0.01 9.98 1.32
C GLN A 118 1.20 9.20 1.84
N PHE A 119 1.10 8.50 2.97
CA PHE A 119 2.18 7.68 3.53
C PHE A 119 2.25 6.26 2.96
N LYS A 120 1.29 5.87 2.10
CA LYS A 120 1.31 4.61 1.36
C LYS A 120 1.41 3.35 2.24
N GLY A 121 0.74 3.34 3.39
CA GLY A 121 0.79 2.23 4.36
C GLY A 121 0.39 0.89 3.77
N ALA A 122 -0.67 0.83 2.95
CA ALA A 122 -1.11 -0.39 2.28
C ALA A 122 -0.04 -0.95 1.32
N TYR A 123 0.65 -0.07 0.57
CA TYR A 123 1.74 -0.50 -0.32
C TYR A 123 2.91 -1.11 0.46
N ALA A 124 3.26 -0.53 1.61
CA ALA A 124 4.31 -1.05 2.47
C ALA A 124 3.98 -2.46 3.00
N LEU A 125 2.72 -2.71 3.37
CA LEU A 125 2.24 -4.02 3.81
C LEU A 125 2.35 -5.07 2.71
N GLN A 126 1.87 -4.76 1.49
CA GLN A 126 1.95 -5.69 0.37
C GLN A 126 3.41 -6.00 0.03
N TRP A 127 4.26 -4.97 -0.07
CA TRP A 127 5.68 -5.17 -0.36
C TRP A 127 6.37 -6.04 0.70
N ASN A 128 6.11 -5.79 1.97
CA ASN A 128 6.67 -6.59 3.06
C ASN A 128 6.21 -8.06 2.98
N MET A 129 4.95 -8.30 2.60
CA MET A 129 4.42 -9.65 2.51
C MET A 129 4.88 -10.38 1.23
N ILE A 130 5.11 -9.67 0.14
CA ILE A 130 5.76 -10.21 -1.07
C ILE A 130 7.19 -10.65 -0.73
N GLN A 131 7.95 -9.83 0.02
CA GLN A 131 9.29 -10.21 0.48
C GLN A 131 9.26 -11.42 1.42
N PHE A 132 8.25 -11.52 2.29
CA PHE A 132 8.03 -12.72 3.12
C PHE A 132 7.82 -13.95 2.25
N ALA A 133 6.97 -13.89 1.22
CA ALA A 133 6.74 -15.00 0.29
C ALA A 133 8.03 -15.42 -0.42
N LEU A 134 8.82 -14.47 -0.91
CA LEU A 134 10.12 -14.73 -1.54
C LEU A 134 11.11 -15.40 -0.57
N TYR A 135 11.22 -14.90 0.65
CA TYR A 135 12.11 -15.46 1.66
C TYR A 135 11.75 -16.91 2.03
N HIS A 136 10.45 -17.20 2.13
CA HIS A 136 9.93 -18.53 2.46
C HIS A 136 9.75 -19.42 1.23
N GLN A 137 10.14 -18.97 0.03
CA GLN A 137 10.02 -19.69 -1.23
C GLN A 137 8.56 -20.09 -1.57
N ILE A 138 7.60 -19.26 -1.17
CA ILE A 138 6.18 -19.45 -1.50
C ILE A 138 5.99 -18.93 -2.93
N PRO A 139 5.60 -19.77 -3.90
CA PRO A 139 5.66 -19.42 -5.32
C PRO A 139 4.58 -18.44 -5.79
N ARG A 140 3.47 -18.32 -5.06
CA ARG A 140 2.31 -17.52 -5.47
C ARG A 140 1.95 -16.46 -4.44
N TYR A 141 1.55 -15.29 -4.92
CA TYR A 141 0.98 -14.22 -4.12
C TYR A 141 -0.38 -13.81 -4.71
N ASN A 142 -1.45 -14.13 -4.00
CA ASN A 142 -2.82 -13.90 -4.41
C ASN A 142 -3.35 -12.61 -3.80
N PHE A 143 -3.67 -11.62 -4.64
CA PHE A 143 -4.29 -10.37 -4.22
C PHE A 143 -5.80 -10.49 -3.98
N TYR A 144 -6.35 -11.72 -4.00
CA TYR A 144 -7.77 -11.98 -3.89
C TYR A 144 -8.61 -11.42 -5.05
N GLY A 145 -9.95 -11.54 -4.94
CA GLY A 145 -10.86 -11.21 -6.04
C GLY A 145 -10.93 -9.75 -6.45
N ILE A 146 -11.48 -9.56 -7.64
CA ILE A 146 -11.94 -8.29 -8.20
C ILE A 146 -13.31 -8.52 -8.82
N THR A 147 -14.07 -7.47 -9.12
CA THR A 147 -15.44 -7.58 -9.63
C THR A 147 -15.55 -8.18 -11.03
N GLY A 148 -14.48 -8.14 -11.83
CA GLY A 148 -14.53 -8.52 -13.25
C GLY A 148 -15.01 -7.41 -14.19
N ASP A 149 -15.47 -6.27 -13.67
CA ASP A 149 -15.67 -5.05 -14.45
C ASP A 149 -14.35 -4.27 -14.54
N PHE A 150 -13.80 -4.14 -15.74
CA PHE A 150 -12.53 -3.47 -16.01
C PHE A 150 -12.68 -2.03 -16.50
N SER A 151 -13.88 -1.49 -16.47
CA SER A 151 -14.15 -0.10 -16.85
C SER A 151 -13.57 0.88 -15.79
N GLU A 152 -13.32 2.11 -16.20
CA GLU A 152 -12.90 3.17 -15.28
C GLU A 152 -13.98 3.55 -14.25
N ASN A 153 -15.24 3.15 -14.50
CA ASN A 153 -16.38 3.38 -13.63
C ASN A 153 -16.66 2.20 -12.66
N ALA A 154 -15.86 1.14 -12.70
CA ALA A 154 -16.03 0.00 -11.81
C ALA A 154 -15.85 0.42 -10.33
N ASP A 155 -16.71 -0.08 -9.45
CA ASP A 155 -16.67 0.22 -8.01
C ASP A 155 -15.33 -0.09 -7.37
N ASP A 156 -14.62 -1.09 -7.87
CA ASP A 156 -13.31 -1.52 -7.40
C ASP A 156 -12.15 -1.08 -8.30
N TYR A 157 -12.35 -0.13 -9.23
CA TYR A 157 -11.31 0.36 -10.15
C TYR A 157 -10.02 0.76 -9.42
N GLY A 158 -10.14 1.50 -8.31
CA GLY A 158 -8.97 1.88 -7.50
C GLY A 158 -8.21 0.68 -6.92
N VAL A 159 -8.92 -0.39 -6.54
CA VAL A 159 -8.35 -1.64 -6.04
C VAL A 159 -7.64 -2.39 -7.18
N GLN A 160 -8.23 -2.41 -8.37
CA GLN A 160 -7.61 -3.02 -9.55
C GLN A 160 -6.30 -2.32 -9.91
N GLN A 161 -6.29 -0.98 -9.95
CA GLN A 161 -5.09 -0.20 -10.22
C GLN A 161 -4.01 -0.40 -9.12
N PHE A 162 -4.41 -0.51 -7.87
CA PHE A 162 -3.52 -0.84 -6.76
C PHE A 162 -2.84 -2.20 -6.96
N LYS A 163 -3.59 -3.25 -7.28
CA LYS A 163 -3.06 -4.61 -7.53
C LYS A 163 -2.18 -4.64 -8.77
N LYS A 164 -2.59 -3.99 -9.85
CA LYS A 164 -1.83 -3.85 -11.10
C LYS A 164 -0.48 -3.17 -10.88
N GLY A 165 -0.38 -2.24 -9.92
CA GLY A 165 0.86 -1.57 -9.55
C GLY A 165 1.96 -2.52 -9.03
N PHE A 166 1.61 -3.73 -8.60
CA PHE A 166 2.54 -4.80 -8.21
C PHE A 166 2.83 -5.80 -9.34
N GLY A 167 2.35 -5.56 -10.55
CA GLY A 167 2.50 -6.47 -11.68
C GLY A 167 1.56 -7.69 -11.61
N ALA A 168 0.48 -7.61 -10.82
CA ALA A 168 -0.50 -8.70 -10.74
C ALA A 168 -1.20 -8.90 -12.09
N HIS A 169 -1.41 -10.16 -12.44
CA HIS A 169 -2.25 -10.58 -13.57
C HIS A 169 -3.56 -11.19 -13.05
N ILE A 170 -4.55 -11.24 -13.91
CA ILE A 170 -5.88 -11.76 -13.59
C ILE A 170 -5.92 -13.22 -13.99
N GLU A 171 -6.42 -14.07 -13.09
CA GLU A 171 -6.76 -15.46 -13.34
C GLU A 171 -8.27 -15.61 -13.19
N GLU A 172 -8.95 -16.05 -14.24
CA GLU A 172 -10.38 -16.34 -14.20
C GLU A 172 -10.56 -17.83 -13.85
N TYR A 173 -11.27 -18.07 -12.76
CA TYR A 173 -11.62 -19.44 -12.35
C TYR A 173 -12.92 -19.85 -13.02
N ILE A 174 -13.06 -21.16 -13.30
CA ILE A 174 -14.24 -21.74 -13.96
C ILE A 174 -15.54 -21.66 -13.11
N GLY A 175 -15.47 -21.10 -11.91
CA GLY A 175 -16.60 -20.97 -10.98
C GLY A 175 -16.81 -22.18 -10.10
N ASP A 176 -17.88 -22.13 -9.31
CA ASP A 176 -18.22 -23.17 -8.35
C ASP A 176 -19.04 -24.27 -8.98
N PHE A 177 -18.72 -25.53 -8.67
CA PHE A 177 -19.53 -26.70 -9.07
C PHE A 177 -20.44 -27.13 -7.92
N ILE A 178 -21.76 -27.12 -8.15
CA ILE A 178 -22.75 -27.55 -7.18
C ILE A 178 -23.33 -28.91 -7.61
N LYS A 179 -23.19 -29.92 -6.75
CA LYS A 179 -23.85 -31.22 -6.89
C LYS A 179 -24.90 -31.38 -5.80
N PRO A 180 -26.19 -31.14 -6.09
CA PRO A 180 -27.25 -31.36 -5.12
C PRO A 180 -27.33 -32.85 -4.73
N ILE A 181 -27.12 -33.17 -3.47
CA ILE A 181 -27.26 -34.55 -2.95
C ILE A 181 -28.74 -34.91 -2.86
N HIS A 182 -29.58 -33.97 -2.42
CA HIS A 182 -31.03 -34.08 -2.36
C HIS A 182 -31.70 -32.93 -3.14
N PRO A 183 -32.08 -33.17 -4.40
CA PRO A 183 -32.56 -32.07 -5.28
C PRO A 183 -33.76 -31.31 -4.74
N VAL A 184 -34.69 -32.00 -4.04
CA VAL A 184 -35.88 -31.39 -3.48
C VAL A 184 -35.53 -30.41 -2.34
N PHE A 185 -34.70 -30.86 -1.39
CA PHE A 185 -34.24 -29.97 -0.30
C PHE A 185 -33.38 -28.84 -0.82
N TYR A 186 -32.59 -29.05 -1.84
CA TYR A 186 -31.79 -27.99 -2.48
C TYR A 186 -32.66 -26.91 -3.11
N LYS A 187 -33.75 -27.28 -3.79
CA LYS A 187 -34.74 -26.32 -4.33
C LYS A 187 -35.41 -25.50 -3.22
N ILE A 188 -35.79 -26.15 -2.12
CA ILE A 188 -36.36 -25.45 -0.95
C ILE A 188 -35.35 -24.47 -0.37
N TYR A 189 -34.08 -24.88 -0.21
CA TYR A 189 -32.99 -24.03 0.27
C TYR A 189 -32.79 -22.82 -0.65
N GLN A 190 -32.75 -23.00 -1.97
CA GLN A 190 -32.65 -21.90 -2.92
C GLN A 190 -33.80 -20.91 -2.78
N PHE A 191 -35.03 -21.43 -2.67
CA PHE A 191 -36.22 -20.58 -2.53
C PHE A 191 -36.22 -19.75 -1.25
N LEU A 192 -35.66 -20.27 -0.15
CA LEU A 192 -35.60 -19.57 1.14
C LEU A 192 -34.44 -18.56 1.22
N ASN A 193 -33.45 -18.62 0.33
CA ASN A 193 -32.25 -17.78 0.33
C ASN A 193 -32.13 -16.87 -0.90
N THR A 194 -33.21 -16.76 -1.69
CA THR A 194 -33.38 -15.73 -2.73
C THR A 194 -34.13 -14.55 -2.16
#